data_587e3ccc65a3dec29f4a83a1e8fd9448
#
_entry.id   587e3ccc65a3dec29f4a83a1e8fd9448
#
_cell.length_a   1.000
_cell.length_b   1.000
_cell.length_c   1.000
_cell.angle_alpha   90.00
_cell.angle_beta   90.00
_cell.angle_gamma   90.00
#
_symmetry.space_group_name_H-M   'P 1'
#
loop_
_entity.id
_entity.type
_entity.pdbx_description
1 polymer ?
#
loop_
_entity_poly.entity_id
_entity_poly.type
_entity_poly.pdbx_seq_one_letter_code
_entity_poly.pdbx_strand_id
1 'polypeptide(L)'
;MPQPCRRASRVLVTAVAVLSLAPTPVAAQAESSADFVPVTDAMLQDPAPADWLMWRRTLDSWGYSPLDQIDQENVGKLRMVWSRALGRGNQQGTPLAYDGVLYMPNPGDVIQAIDAVTGDLKWEHRRDLPDDLGDYLGGLVTTKRNIAIYANLILDTTGDDYVQALDVATGDVVWETQILDYTVNPALQTAGPIVAGGKVISGRSCRANATADACVITAHDARTGAEIWRRRTIPAPGEPGDETWGGVPFEERKHVGTWMVPSYDPALNLIYMGTSVTSPAPKFMLGGADKAHLYHNSTLALDADTGEISWYYQHLNDHWDLDHPFERLLVDTAVSPDPAAVSWINPRLRPGEVRKVMTGIPGKTGLVYTLDRETG
;
A
#
# COMPACT_ATOMS: atom_id res chain seq x y z
N MET A 1 -9.17 70.65 73.31
CA MET A 1 -8.11 70.13 72.44
C MET A 1 -7.11 69.45 73.35
N PRO A 2 -6.96 68.16 73.25
CA PRO A 2 -5.67 67.48 73.18
C PRO A 2 -5.68 66.32 72.21
N GLN A 3 -4.55 66.12 71.56
CA GLN A 3 -4.29 65.00 70.68
C GLN A 3 -3.99 63.72 71.43
N PRO A 4 -4.38 62.54 70.92
CA PRO A 4 -3.94 61.28 71.49
C PRO A 4 -2.70 60.72 70.78
N CYS A 5 -1.86 60.12 71.61
CA CYS A 5 -0.61 59.43 71.39
C CYS A 5 -0.78 58.16 70.47
N ARG A 6 0.01 58.10 69.39
CA ARG A 6 0.10 56.83 68.52
C ARG A 6 1.09 55.92 69.17
N ARG A 7 0.63 54.67 69.53
CA ARG A 7 1.48 53.55 69.82
C ARG A 7 1.76 52.81 68.51
N ALA A 8 3.03 52.68 68.20
CA ALA A 8 3.49 51.81 67.09
C ALA A 8 3.60 50.37 67.53
N SER A 9 2.75 49.51 66.98
CA SER A 9 2.90 48.06 67.12
C SER A 9 3.81 47.55 66.01
N ARG A 10 4.92 46.95 66.38
CA ARG A 10 5.80 46.19 65.43
C ARG A 10 5.19 44.84 65.20
N VAL A 11 4.77 44.59 63.97
CA VAL A 11 4.38 43.24 63.52
C VAL A 11 5.64 42.54 62.98
N LEU A 12 5.98 41.44 63.65
CA LEU A 12 7.06 40.55 63.21
C LEU A 12 6.48 39.66 62.08
N VAL A 13 6.89 39.87 60.85
CA VAL A 13 6.53 38.99 59.74
C VAL A 13 7.59 37.88 59.64
N THR A 14 7.19 36.67 60.06
CA THR A 14 8.00 35.48 59.83
C THR A 14 7.78 34.98 58.39
N ALA A 15 8.77 35.11 57.55
CA ALA A 15 8.74 34.58 56.21
C ALA A 15 8.98 33.08 56.27
N VAL A 16 7.94 32.27 55.96
CA VAL A 16 8.06 30.83 55.71
C VAL A 16 8.45 30.65 54.25
N ALA A 17 9.68 30.24 54.00
CA ALA A 17 10.13 29.82 52.65
C ALA A 17 9.52 28.46 52.31
N VAL A 18 8.51 28.45 51.44
CA VAL A 18 8.00 27.19 50.85
C VAL A 18 8.95 26.83 49.72
N LEU A 19 9.79 25.80 49.95
CA LEU A 19 10.53 25.16 48.87
C LEU A 19 9.53 24.35 47.99
N SER A 20 9.18 24.91 46.84
CA SER A 20 8.48 24.18 45.81
C SER A 20 9.46 23.21 45.12
N LEU A 21 9.40 21.94 45.45
CA LEU A 21 9.99 20.87 44.64
C LEU A 21 9.20 20.78 43.34
N ALA A 22 9.76 21.34 42.27
CA ALA A 22 9.26 21.11 40.94
C ALA A 22 9.45 19.58 40.61
N PRO A 23 8.43 18.89 40.10
CA PRO A 23 8.63 17.53 39.65
C PRO A 23 9.61 17.56 38.46
N THR A 24 10.74 16.88 38.57
CA THR A 24 11.60 16.58 37.45
C THR A 24 10.79 15.76 36.46
N PRO A 25 10.76 16.14 35.16
CA PRO A 25 10.16 15.26 34.16
C PRO A 25 10.96 13.95 34.16
N VAL A 26 10.33 12.86 34.54
CA VAL A 26 10.81 11.51 34.23
C VAL A 26 10.72 11.44 32.71
N ALA A 27 11.84 11.60 32.04
CA ALA A 27 11.97 11.19 30.65
C ALA A 27 11.64 9.71 30.65
N ALA A 28 10.49 9.34 30.07
CA ALA A 28 10.23 7.97 29.68
C ALA A 28 11.36 7.60 28.71
N GLN A 29 12.33 6.86 29.19
CA GLN A 29 13.27 6.18 28.33
C GLN A 29 12.42 5.22 27.51
N ALA A 30 12.27 5.51 26.22
CA ALA A 30 11.84 4.52 25.26
C ALA A 30 12.79 3.32 25.47
N GLU A 31 12.26 2.21 25.93
CA GLU A 31 12.98 0.95 25.90
C GLU A 31 13.26 0.69 24.42
N SER A 32 14.48 0.98 23.98
CA SER A 32 14.96 0.49 22.69
C SER A 32 14.82 -1.02 22.80
N SER A 33 13.99 -1.61 21.93
CA SER A 33 13.90 -3.06 21.80
C SER A 33 15.28 -3.54 21.34
N ALA A 34 16.12 -3.93 22.31
CA ALA A 34 17.50 -4.39 22.04
C ALA A 34 17.54 -5.65 21.15
N ASP A 35 16.38 -6.23 20.84
CA ASP A 35 16.23 -7.51 20.17
C ASP A 35 15.45 -7.45 18.84
N PHE A 36 14.95 -6.26 18.36
CA PHE A 36 14.25 -6.20 17.09
C PHE A 36 15.20 -6.50 15.91
N VAL A 37 14.89 -7.55 15.14
CA VAL A 37 15.66 -7.91 13.94
C VAL A 37 15.11 -7.12 12.74
N PRO A 38 15.93 -6.25 12.11
CA PRO A 38 15.47 -5.49 10.95
C PRO A 38 15.06 -6.38 9.79
N VAL A 39 13.87 -6.12 9.21
CA VAL A 39 13.35 -6.89 8.07
C VAL A 39 14.18 -6.63 6.83
N THR A 40 14.56 -7.68 6.13
CA THR A 40 15.40 -7.66 4.93
C THR A 40 14.66 -8.18 3.69
N ASP A 41 15.22 -7.93 2.50
CA ASP A 41 14.68 -8.50 1.24
C ASP A 41 14.61 -10.02 1.28
N ALA A 42 15.58 -10.69 1.90
CA ALA A 42 15.57 -12.16 2.04
C ALA A 42 14.39 -12.62 2.90
N MET A 43 14.06 -11.92 3.99
CA MET A 43 12.91 -12.24 4.83
C MET A 43 11.58 -11.97 4.12
N LEU A 44 11.49 -10.97 3.25
CA LEU A 44 10.29 -10.72 2.44
C LEU A 44 10.07 -11.83 1.39
N GLN A 45 11.14 -12.43 0.89
CA GLN A 45 11.08 -13.54 -0.06
C GLN A 45 10.70 -14.86 0.61
N ASP A 46 11.31 -15.14 1.77
CA ASP A 46 11.10 -16.38 2.54
C ASP A 46 10.95 -16.04 4.03
N PRO A 47 9.77 -15.57 4.45
CA PRO A 47 9.51 -15.22 5.84
C PRO A 47 9.43 -16.48 6.72
N ALA A 48 9.83 -16.35 8.00
CA ALA A 48 9.67 -17.43 8.96
C ALA A 48 8.18 -17.88 9.03
N PRO A 49 7.89 -19.14 9.38
CA PRO A 49 6.52 -19.67 9.37
C PRO A 49 5.50 -18.83 10.14
N ALA A 50 5.90 -18.20 11.23
CA ALA A 50 5.03 -17.36 12.07
C ALA A 50 4.85 -15.94 11.54
N ASP A 51 5.66 -15.49 10.57
CA ASP A 51 5.69 -14.14 10.10
C ASP A 51 4.78 -13.92 8.88
N TRP A 52 4.15 -12.74 8.83
CA TRP A 52 3.35 -12.27 7.72
C TRP A 52 3.78 -10.86 7.36
N LEU A 53 4.82 -10.74 6.50
CA LEU A 53 5.58 -9.51 6.31
C LEU A 53 5.08 -8.63 5.17
N MET A 54 4.09 -9.09 4.38
CA MET A 54 3.52 -8.31 3.29
C MET A 54 2.09 -8.79 2.96
N TRP A 55 1.43 -8.11 2.04
CA TRP A 55 0.04 -8.26 1.62
C TRP A 55 -0.49 -9.71 1.63
N ARG A 56 0.21 -10.62 0.96
CA ARG A 56 -0.14 -12.03 0.86
C ARG A 56 0.97 -12.94 1.42
N ARG A 57 1.61 -12.50 2.47
CA ARG A 57 2.72 -13.13 3.18
C ARG A 57 4.03 -13.15 2.39
N THR A 58 4.02 -13.49 1.12
CA THR A 58 5.19 -13.63 0.25
C THR A 58 5.04 -12.76 -1.02
N LEU A 59 6.17 -12.40 -1.64
CA LEU A 59 6.22 -11.51 -2.81
C LEU A 59 5.52 -12.07 -4.05
N ASP A 60 5.33 -13.38 -4.11
CA ASP A 60 4.59 -14.11 -5.13
C ASP A 60 3.06 -14.12 -4.93
N SER A 61 2.59 -13.47 -3.86
CA SER A 61 1.18 -13.28 -3.52
C SER A 61 0.38 -14.57 -3.26
N TRP A 62 1.02 -15.63 -2.73
CA TRP A 62 0.32 -16.89 -2.49
C TRP A 62 -0.71 -16.84 -1.37
N GLY A 63 -0.51 -15.98 -0.37
CA GLY A 63 -1.44 -15.88 0.76
C GLY A 63 -1.56 -17.15 1.58
N TYR A 64 -0.51 -17.96 1.60
CA TYR A 64 -0.46 -19.26 2.26
C TYR A 64 0.34 -19.20 3.56
N SER A 65 -0.24 -19.70 4.66
CA SER A 65 0.47 -19.92 5.93
C SER A 65 0.97 -21.35 6.01
N PRO A 66 2.26 -21.61 6.27
CA PRO A 66 2.79 -22.96 6.47
C PRO A 66 2.54 -23.50 7.89
N LEU A 67 1.86 -22.73 8.77
CA LEU A 67 1.52 -23.16 10.11
C LEU A 67 0.49 -24.29 10.06
N ASP A 68 0.67 -25.32 10.91
CA ASP A 68 -0.12 -26.54 10.97
C ASP A 68 -0.77 -26.80 12.34
N GLN A 69 -0.67 -25.85 13.29
CA GLN A 69 -1.25 -26.00 14.62
C GLN A 69 -2.79 -26.00 14.61
N ILE A 70 -3.40 -25.41 13.57
CA ILE A 70 -4.85 -25.39 13.39
C ILE A 70 -5.19 -26.23 12.17
N ASP A 71 -6.03 -27.25 12.35
CA ASP A 71 -6.46 -28.19 11.35
C ASP A 71 -7.97 -28.47 11.42
N GLN A 72 -8.48 -29.37 10.58
CA GLN A 72 -9.90 -29.74 10.55
C GLN A 72 -10.38 -30.41 11.83
N GLU A 73 -9.48 -31.06 12.59
CA GLU A 73 -9.81 -31.77 13.83
C GLU A 73 -9.91 -30.87 15.05
N ASN A 74 -9.19 -29.74 15.03
CA ASN A 74 -9.09 -28.86 16.19
C ASN A 74 -9.68 -27.45 15.98
N VAL A 75 -9.96 -27.01 14.76
CA VAL A 75 -10.52 -25.68 14.47
C VAL A 75 -11.80 -25.36 15.25
N GLY A 76 -12.64 -26.37 15.53
CA GLY A 76 -13.84 -26.23 16.35
C GLY A 76 -13.58 -25.96 17.83
N LYS A 77 -12.32 -26.12 18.28
CA LYS A 77 -11.89 -25.87 19.68
C LYS A 77 -11.35 -24.46 19.89
N LEU A 78 -11.21 -23.65 18.83
CA LEU A 78 -10.74 -22.27 18.95
C LEU A 78 -11.59 -21.48 19.93
N ARG A 79 -10.93 -20.61 20.69
CA ARG A 79 -11.57 -19.67 21.62
C ARG A 79 -11.05 -18.27 21.36
N MET A 80 -11.92 -17.30 21.40
CA MET A 80 -11.53 -15.89 21.36
C MET A 80 -10.79 -15.55 22.65
N VAL A 81 -9.54 -15.04 22.52
CA VAL A 81 -8.71 -14.66 23.66
C VAL A 81 -8.78 -13.15 23.93
N TRP A 82 -8.97 -12.35 22.90
CA TRP A 82 -9.20 -10.91 22.99
C TRP A 82 -10.01 -10.40 21.79
N SER A 83 -10.51 -9.19 21.89
CA SER A 83 -11.15 -8.46 20.78
C SER A 83 -10.85 -6.97 20.90
N ARG A 84 -10.72 -6.31 19.76
CA ARG A 84 -10.45 -4.87 19.68
C ARG A 84 -11.37 -4.20 18.67
N ALA A 85 -12.00 -3.10 19.08
CA ALA A 85 -12.78 -2.26 18.19
C ALA A 85 -11.84 -1.45 17.28
N LEU A 86 -12.12 -1.41 15.99
CA LEU A 86 -11.43 -0.59 15.01
C LEU A 86 -12.19 0.72 14.78
N GLY A 87 -11.52 1.70 14.15
CA GLY A 87 -12.12 2.96 13.74
C GLY A 87 -13.27 2.78 12.75
N ARG A 88 -14.12 3.81 12.62
CA ARG A 88 -15.20 3.82 11.62
C ARG A 88 -14.61 3.97 10.22
N GLY A 89 -15.22 3.29 9.24
CA GLY A 89 -14.84 3.38 7.83
C GLY A 89 -14.87 2.03 7.14
N ASN A 90 -14.40 2.02 5.90
CA ASN A 90 -14.30 0.84 5.06
C ASN A 90 -13.05 0.03 5.45
N GLN A 91 -13.21 -0.96 6.34
CA GLN A 91 -12.10 -1.81 6.77
C GLN A 91 -11.82 -2.87 5.70
N GLN A 92 -10.69 -2.73 5.01
CA GLN A 92 -10.18 -3.67 4.00
C GLN A 92 -8.71 -4.05 4.27
N GLY A 93 -8.17 -3.63 5.41
CA GLY A 93 -6.76 -3.80 5.75
C GLY A 93 -6.39 -5.23 6.04
N THR A 94 -5.22 -5.63 5.56
CA THR A 94 -4.56 -6.87 5.95
C THR A 94 -3.49 -6.52 6.98
N PRO A 95 -3.53 -7.10 8.19
CA PRO A 95 -2.49 -6.87 9.17
C PRO A 95 -1.18 -7.55 8.75
N LEU A 96 -0.05 -6.95 9.12
CA LEU A 96 1.23 -7.63 9.14
C LEU A 96 1.45 -8.25 10.53
N ALA A 97 2.16 -9.37 10.58
CA ALA A 97 2.54 -10.02 11.83
C ALA A 97 4.05 -10.23 11.84
N TYR A 98 4.72 -9.64 12.82
CA TYR A 98 6.16 -9.78 13.00
C TYR A 98 6.54 -9.60 14.46
N ASP A 99 7.42 -10.47 14.94
CA ASP A 99 7.97 -10.43 16.33
C ASP A 99 6.90 -10.26 17.41
N GLY A 100 5.79 -11.03 17.30
CA GLY A 100 4.68 -10.99 18.26
C GLY A 100 3.81 -9.73 18.19
N VAL A 101 4.01 -8.86 17.20
CA VAL A 101 3.22 -7.62 16.99
C VAL A 101 2.38 -7.75 15.74
N LEU A 102 1.11 -7.31 15.83
CA LEU A 102 0.24 -7.08 14.68
C LEU A 102 0.26 -5.60 14.31
N TYR A 103 0.69 -5.28 13.09
CA TYR A 103 0.60 -3.94 12.53
C TYR A 103 -0.65 -3.84 11.67
N MET A 104 -1.63 -3.06 12.13
CA MET A 104 -2.98 -3.04 11.56
C MET A 104 -3.26 -1.71 10.86
N PRO A 105 -3.40 -1.71 9.52
CA PRO A 105 -3.89 -0.55 8.80
C PRO A 105 -5.39 -0.38 9.02
N ASN A 106 -5.81 0.84 9.35
CA ASN A 106 -7.20 1.20 9.57
C ASN A 106 -7.64 2.34 8.65
N PRO A 107 -8.97 2.49 8.42
CA PRO A 107 -9.50 3.62 7.68
C PRO A 107 -9.08 4.96 8.29
N GLY A 108 -8.87 5.96 7.42
CA GLY A 108 -8.49 7.32 7.84
C GLY A 108 -7.02 7.46 8.20
N ASP A 109 -6.17 6.65 7.57
CA ASP A 109 -4.72 6.65 7.75
C ASP A 109 -4.31 6.50 9.23
N VAL A 110 -4.92 5.53 9.88
CA VAL A 110 -4.58 5.11 11.23
C VAL A 110 -3.86 3.79 11.16
N ILE A 111 -2.67 3.72 11.76
CA ILE A 111 -1.91 2.48 11.89
C ILE A 111 -1.74 2.16 13.37
N GLN A 112 -2.01 0.93 13.74
CA GLN A 112 -1.89 0.45 15.12
C GLN A 112 -0.88 -0.70 15.20
N ALA A 113 0.00 -0.66 16.21
CA ALA A 113 0.76 -1.83 16.62
C ALA A 113 0.10 -2.43 17.86
N ILE A 114 -0.21 -3.72 17.78
CA ILE A 114 -1.00 -4.44 18.78
C ILE A 114 -0.20 -5.67 19.20
N ASP A 115 -0.08 -5.90 20.49
CA ASP A 115 0.47 -7.15 21.00
C ASP A 115 -0.42 -8.32 20.54
N ALA A 116 0.17 -9.26 19.80
CA ALA A 116 -0.59 -10.36 19.20
C ALA A 116 -1.18 -11.32 20.22
N VAL A 117 -0.59 -11.42 21.42
CA VAL A 117 -1.02 -12.34 22.49
C VAL A 117 -2.12 -11.73 23.34
N THR A 118 -1.98 -10.45 23.74
CA THR A 118 -2.88 -9.80 24.71
C THR A 118 -3.94 -8.92 24.06
N GLY A 119 -3.70 -8.44 22.83
CA GLY A 119 -4.54 -7.44 22.16
C GLY A 119 -4.29 -6.01 22.64
N ASP A 120 -3.27 -5.78 23.49
CA ASP A 120 -2.94 -4.46 24.01
C ASP A 120 -2.35 -3.58 22.91
N LEU A 121 -2.75 -2.31 22.92
CA LEU A 121 -2.19 -1.32 22.01
C LEU A 121 -0.79 -0.94 22.46
N LYS A 122 0.22 -1.16 21.60
CA LYS A 122 1.61 -0.72 21.82
C LYS A 122 1.76 0.75 21.43
N TRP A 123 1.31 1.10 20.22
CA TRP A 123 1.24 2.47 19.73
C TRP A 123 0.16 2.62 18.65
N GLU A 124 -0.27 3.85 18.43
CA GLU A 124 -1.17 4.26 17.35
C GLU A 124 -0.59 5.51 16.67
N HIS A 125 -0.39 5.41 15.37
CA HIS A 125 -0.13 6.57 14.52
C HIS A 125 -1.43 6.97 13.83
N ARG A 126 -1.72 8.26 13.83
CA ARG A 126 -2.86 8.86 13.13
C ARG A 126 -2.38 10.06 12.33
N ARG A 127 -2.54 9.98 11.02
CA ARG A 127 -2.26 11.12 10.16
C ARG A 127 -3.34 12.18 10.33
N ASP A 128 -2.91 13.43 10.44
CA ASP A 128 -3.82 14.58 10.43
C ASP A 128 -4.13 14.92 8.97
N LEU A 129 -5.23 14.36 8.46
CA LEU A 129 -5.65 14.55 7.07
C LEU A 129 -6.35 15.90 6.90
N PRO A 130 -6.14 16.61 5.76
CA PRO A 130 -6.84 17.87 5.47
C PRO A 130 -8.36 17.71 5.47
N ASP A 131 -9.05 18.67 6.05
CA ASP A 131 -10.53 18.68 6.18
C ASP A 131 -11.24 18.66 4.81
N ASP A 132 -10.63 19.29 3.81
CA ASP A 132 -11.16 19.42 2.44
C ASP A 132 -10.83 18.23 1.53
N LEU A 133 -10.06 17.25 2.01
CA LEU A 133 -9.61 16.11 1.22
C LEU A 133 -10.77 15.37 0.54
N GLY A 134 -11.89 15.26 1.23
CA GLY A 134 -13.11 14.63 0.72
C GLY A 134 -13.71 15.30 -0.50
N ASP A 135 -13.51 16.61 -0.68
CA ASP A 135 -14.04 17.39 -1.80
C ASP A 135 -13.33 17.01 -3.12
N TYR A 136 -12.06 16.63 -3.04
CA TYR A 136 -11.25 16.21 -4.18
C TYR A 136 -11.34 14.70 -4.44
N LEU A 137 -11.34 13.87 -3.40
CA LEU A 137 -11.18 12.41 -3.52
C LEU A 137 -12.47 11.60 -3.36
N GLY A 138 -13.47 12.16 -2.69
CA GLY A 138 -14.74 11.47 -2.39
C GLY A 138 -14.62 10.45 -1.25
N GLY A 139 -15.66 9.64 -1.07
CA GLY A 139 -15.85 8.82 0.14
C GLY A 139 -14.89 7.63 0.34
N LEU A 140 -14.09 7.26 -0.66
CA LEU A 140 -13.11 6.17 -0.54
C LEU A 140 -11.77 6.61 0.04
N VAL A 141 -11.58 7.88 0.33
CA VAL A 141 -10.34 8.44 0.89
C VAL A 141 -9.88 7.73 2.16
N THR A 142 -10.79 7.18 2.93
CA THR A 142 -10.48 6.49 4.19
C THR A 142 -10.14 5.01 4.04
N THR A 143 -10.24 4.42 2.85
CA THR A 143 -9.98 2.99 2.64
C THR A 143 -8.48 2.72 2.61
N LYS A 144 -8.02 1.76 3.42
CA LYS A 144 -6.62 1.29 3.46
C LYS A 144 -6.59 -0.24 3.35
N ARG A 145 -5.80 -0.80 2.42
CA ARG A 145 -5.68 -2.27 2.24
C ARG A 145 -4.40 -2.84 2.78
N ASN A 146 -3.29 -2.16 2.60
CA ASN A 146 -1.97 -2.68 2.91
C ASN A 146 -1.04 -1.61 3.48
N ILE A 147 -0.08 -2.07 4.24
CA ILE A 147 1.15 -1.40 4.64
C ILE A 147 2.30 -2.36 4.38
N ALA A 148 3.53 -1.88 4.40
CA ALA A 148 4.71 -2.73 4.26
C ALA A 148 5.63 -2.56 5.48
N ILE A 149 6.49 -3.55 5.71
CA ILE A 149 7.54 -3.51 6.74
C ILE A 149 8.90 -3.76 6.08
N TYR A 150 9.90 -2.93 6.41
CA TYR A 150 11.26 -3.08 5.93
C TYR A 150 12.26 -2.40 6.86
N ALA A 151 13.40 -3.02 7.09
CA ALA A 151 14.33 -2.59 8.13
C ALA A 151 13.61 -2.49 9.48
N ASN A 152 13.64 -1.33 10.13
CA ASN A 152 12.88 -1.01 11.34
C ASN A 152 11.73 -0.02 11.05
N LEU A 153 11.13 -0.08 9.86
CA LEU A 153 10.14 0.88 9.39
C LEU A 153 8.84 0.20 8.97
N ILE A 154 7.73 0.81 9.34
CA ILE A 154 6.42 0.58 8.73
C ILE A 154 6.23 1.62 7.63
N LEU A 155 5.97 1.15 6.42
CA LEU A 155 5.86 1.97 5.21
C LEU A 155 4.39 2.04 4.77
N ASP A 156 3.92 3.23 4.48
CA ASP A 156 2.53 3.50 4.13
C ASP A 156 2.41 4.56 3.04
N THR A 157 1.27 4.57 2.35
CA THR A 157 0.86 5.64 1.44
C THR A 157 -0.40 6.30 1.99
N THR A 158 -0.40 7.61 2.12
CA THR A 158 -1.44 8.36 2.83
C THR A 158 -2.51 8.94 1.92
N GLY A 159 -3.70 9.21 2.46
CA GLY A 159 -4.83 9.72 1.70
C GLY A 159 -4.60 11.08 1.05
N ASP A 160 -3.68 11.87 1.58
CA ASP A 160 -3.25 13.18 1.05
C ASP A 160 -2.01 13.09 0.13
N ASP A 161 -1.77 11.89 -0.44
CA ASP A 161 -0.77 11.61 -1.48
C ASP A 161 0.70 11.71 -1.04
N TYR A 162 1.01 11.24 0.19
CA TYR A 162 2.39 11.02 0.62
C TYR A 162 2.73 9.52 0.67
N VAL A 163 4.01 9.21 0.59
CA VAL A 163 4.59 8.00 1.13
C VAL A 163 5.31 8.36 2.44
N GLN A 164 5.12 7.56 3.48
CA GLN A 164 5.70 7.79 4.79
C GLN A 164 6.31 6.52 5.38
N ALA A 165 7.28 6.71 6.26
CA ALA A 165 7.84 5.65 7.09
C ALA A 165 7.67 5.99 8.57
N LEU A 166 7.19 5.02 9.32
CA LEU A 166 7.05 5.10 10.77
C LEU A 166 8.08 4.20 11.43
N ASP A 167 8.64 4.62 12.54
CA ASP A 167 9.45 3.74 13.37
C ASP A 167 8.62 2.57 13.90
N VAL A 168 9.10 1.35 13.74
CA VAL A 168 8.38 0.14 14.08
C VAL A 168 8.08 0.00 15.57
N ALA A 169 8.90 0.60 16.44
CA ALA A 169 8.77 0.51 17.88
C ALA A 169 7.85 1.59 18.48
N THR A 170 7.81 2.78 17.87
CA THR A 170 7.13 3.95 18.44
C THR A 170 5.93 4.45 17.62
N GLY A 171 5.92 4.18 16.31
CA GLY A 171 4.94 4.75 15.37
C GLY A 171 5.21 6.19 14.99
N ASP A 172 6.35 6.77 15.38
CA ASP A 172 6.75 8.11 14.99
C ASP A 172 7.16 8.17 13.54
N VAL A 173 6.87 9.30 12.86
CA VAL A 173 7.28 9.53 11.47
C VAL A 173 8.79 9.71 11.43
N VAL A 174 9.47 8.85 10.65
CA VAL A 174 10.92 8.91 10.40
C VAL A 174 11.20 9.77 9.17
N TRP A 175 10.43 9.57 8.10
CA TRP A 175 10.46 10.38 6.90
C TRP A 175 9.10 10.35 6.20
N GLU A 176 8.84 11.38 5.40
CA GLU A 176 7.70 11.43 4.49
C GLU A 176 8.07 12.16 3.19
N THR A 177 7.46 11.76 2.07
CA THR A 177 7.69 12.36 0.76
C THR A 177 6.36 12.53 0.05
N GLN A 178 6.05 13.74 -0.39
CA GLN A 178 4.86 14.02 -1.17
C GLN A 178 4.98 13.44 -2.58
N ILE A 179 3.99 12.65 -2.99
CA ILE A 179 3.93 12.05 -4.32
C ILE A 179 3.18 12.97 -5.29
N LEU A 180 2.00 13.43 -4.90
CA LEU A 180 1.15 14.32 -5.68
C LEU A 180 0.58 15.42 -4.78
N ASP A 181 0.20 16.54 -5.38
CA ASP A 181 -0.66 17.54 -4.77
C ASP A 181 -2.11 17.14 -5.05
N TYR A 182 -2.85 16.67 -4.04
CA TYR A 182 -4.22 16.19 -4.17
C TYR A 182 -5.19 17.28 -4.65
N THR A 183 -4.86 18.56 -4.48
CA THR A 183 -5.69 19.68 -4.93
C THR A 183 -5.59 19.90 -6.46
N VAL A 184 -4.50 19.45 -7.06
CA VAL A 184 -4.22 19.55 -8.51
C VAL A 184 -4.43 18.20 -9.20
N ASN A 185 -3.88 17.14 -8.62
CA ASN A 185 -3.87 15.79 -9.15
C ASN A 185 -4.42 14.77 -8.15
N PRO A 186 -5.73 14.82 -7.84
CA PRO A 186 -6.33 13.94 -6.86
C PRO A 186 -6.20 12.47 -7.25
N ALA A 187 -5.69 11.64 -6.32
CA ALA A 187 -5.57 10.19 -6.48
C ALA A 187 -5.81 9.47 -5.14
N LEU A 188 -6.46 8.29 -5.21
CA LEU A 188 -6.74 7.49 -4.01
C LEU A 188 -5.59 6.52 -3.74
N GLN A 189 -5.09 6.53 -2.52
CA GLN A 189 -4.01 5.64 -2.03
C GLN A 189 -4.58 4.40 -1.32
N THR A 190 -5.50 3.70 -1.97
CA THR A 190 -6.23 2.59 -1.32
C THR A 190 -5.49 1.25 -1.36
N ALA A 191 -4.48 1.11 -2.21
CA ALA A 191 -3.70 -0.13 -2.36
C ALA A 191 -2.78 -0.36 -1.15
N GLY A 192 -1.95 0.62 -0.85
CA GLY A 192 -0.78 0.48 0.00
C GLY A 192 0.45 -0.02 -0.77
N PRO A 193 1.64 0.11 -0.20
CA PRO A 193 2.91 -0.22 -0.85
C PRO A 193 3.32 -1.68 -0.67
N ILE A 194 4.28 -2.13 -1.51
CA ILE A 194 5.16 -3.28 -1.23
C ILE A 194 6.61 -2.81 -1.19
N VAL A 195 7.52 -3.67 -0.72
CA VAL A 195 8.95 -3.45 -0.86
C VAL A 195 9.53 -4.45 -1.85
N ALA A 196 10.28 -3.94 -2.83
CA ALA A 196 10.95 -4.70 -3.87
C ALA A 196 12.42 -4.24 -3.98
N GLY A 197 13.37 -5.05 -3.52
CA GLY A 197 14.80 -4.73 -3.56
C GLY A 197 15.13 -3.42 -2.83
N GLY A 198 14.61 -3.22 -1.62
CA GLY A 198 14.81 -2.01 -0.82
C GLY A 198 14.07 -0.76 -1.32
N LYS A 199 13.14 -0.90 -2.28
CA LYS A 199 12.33 0.20 -2.83
C LYS A 199 10.87 0.04 -2.43
N VAL A 200 10.24 1.11 -1.98
CA VAL A 200 8.79 1.19 -1.72
C VAL A 200 8.09 1.44 -3.04
N ILE A 201 7.33 0.46 -3.49
CA ILE A 201 6.56 0.53 -4.74
C ILE A 201 5.11 0.78 -4.42
N SER A 202 4.51 1.81 -5.00
CA SER A 202 3.11 2.14 -4.81
C SER A 202 2.42 2.56 -6.11
N GLY A 203 1.21 2.05 -6.29
CA GLY A 203 0.28 2.52 -7.30
C GLY A 203 -0.86 3.31 -6.65
N ARG A 204 -1.69 3.95 -7.48
CA ARG A 204 -2.82 4.75 -7.01
C ARG A 204 -3.97 4.79 -8.00
N SER A 205 -5.17 5.09 -7.51
CA SER A 205 -6.34 5.31 -8.35
C SER A 205 -6.49 6.81 -8.61
N CYS A 206 -5.93 7.28 -9.72
CA CYS A 206 -6.12 8.66 -10.15
C CYS A 206 -7.60 8.95 -10.43
N ARG A 207 -8.07 10.13 -10.04
CA ARG A 207 -9.48 10.49 -10.19
C ARG A 207 -9.77 11.02 -11.59
N ALA A 208 -11.05 10.93 -12.01
CA ALA A 208 -11.48 11.43 -13.31
C ALA A 208 -11.37 12.96 -13.45
N ASN A 209 -11.31 13.69 -12.35
CA ASN A 209 -11.06 15.14 -12.31
C ASN A 209 -9.57 15.50 -12.25
N ALA A 210 -8.67 14.51 -12.13
CA ALA A 210 -7.23 14.72 -12.20
C ALA A 210 -6.74 14.78 -13.66
N THR A 211 -5.49 15.18 -13.85
CA THR A 211 -4.77 15.04 -15.14
C THR A 211 -4.20 13.62 -15.30
N ALA A 212 -3.68 13.32 -16.49
CA ALA A 212 -2.97 12.06 -16.74
C ALA A 212 -1.71 11.89 -15.85
N ASP A 213 -1.15 13.00 -15.35
CA ASP A 213 0.01 13.00 -14.45
C ASP A 213 -0.29 12.46 -13.06
N ALA A 214 -1.57 12.34 -12.65
CA ALA A 214 -1.97 11.67 -11.44
C ALA A 214 -1.91 10.13 -11.54
N CYS A 215 -1.97 9.59 -12.76
CA CYS A 215 -1.99 8.16 -13.03
C CYS A 215 -0.56 7.61 -13.09
N VAL A 216 0.10 7.53 -11.94
CA VAL A 216 1.51 7.14 -11.84
C VAL A 216 1.71 5.99 -10.85
N ILE A 217 2.75 5.21 -11.12
CA ILE A 217 3.37 4.25 -10.21
C ILE A 217 4.70 4.87 -9.78
N THR A 218 5.04 4.78 -8.51
CA THR A 218 6.29 5.36 -7.99
C THR A 218 7.10 4.35 -7.20
N ALA A 219 8.42 4.51 -7.23
CA ALA A 219 9.36 3.86 -6.34
C ALA A 219 10.14 4.87 -5.53
N HIS A 220 10.26 4.61 -4.24
CA HIS A 220 11.04 5.42 -3.32
C HIS A 220 12.02 4.53 -2.56
N ASP A 221 13.19 5.06 -2.24
CA ASP A 221 14.11 4.36 -1.35
C ASP A 221 13.45 4.12 0.01
N ALA A 222 13.39 2.87 0.46
CA ALA A 222 12.65 2.48 1.65
C ALA A 222 13.21 3.08 2.95
N ARG A 223 14.48 3.50 2.97
CA ARG A 223 15.15 4.05 4.16
C ARG A 223 15.09 5.56 4.24
N THR A 224 15.04 6.23 3.09
CA THR A 224 15.19 7.69 3.00
C THR A 224 13.97 8.41 2.44
N GLY A 225 13.07 7.68 1.77
CA GLY A 225 11.92 8.26 1.09
C GLY A 225 12.23 8.96 -0.24
N ALA A 226 13.50 8.98 -0.67
CA ALA A 226 13.88 9.61 -1.93
C ALA A 226 13.20 8.91 -3.12
N GLU A 227 12.53 9.67 -3.99
CA GLU A 227 11.95 9.12 -5.22
C GLU A 227 13.07 8.63 -6.15
N ILE A 228 12.96 7.36 -6.58
CA ILE A 228 13.93 6.72 -7.47
C ILE A 228 13.44 6.80 -8.91
N TRP A 229 12.16 6.43 -9.12
CA TRP A 229 11.53 6.53 -10.44
C TRP A 229 10.01 6.75 -10.32
N ARG A 230 9.45 7.25 -11.41
CA ARG A 230 8.03 7.50 -11.60
C ARG A 230 7.61 7.04 -13.00
N ARG A 231 6.57 6.17 -13.09
CA ARG A 231 6.04 5.64 -14.33
C ARG A 231 4.58 6.02 -14.50
N ARG A 232 4.23 6.71 -15.59
CA ARG A 232 2.84 6.92 -15.98
C ARG A 232 2.20 5.63 -16.49
N THR A 233 0.92 5.46 -16.19
CA THR A 233 0.07 4.39 -16.77
C THR A 233 -0.68 4.88 -18.01
N ILE A 234 -0.66 6.18 -18.27
CA ILE A 234 -1.16 6.84 -19.47
C ILE A 234 0.05 7.41 -20.21
N PRO A 235 0.34 6.94 -21.44
CA PRO A 235 1.48 7.45 -22.20
C PRO A 235 1.35 8.94 -22.49
N ALA A 236 2.43 9.69 -22.31
CA ALA A 236 2.54 11.06 -22.78
C ALA A 236 2.78 11.10 -24.31
N PRO A 237 2.58 12.25 -24.97
CA PRO A 237 2.85 12.39 -26.39
C PRO A 237 4.27 11.96 -26.76
N GLY A 238 4.36 11.01 -27.71
CA GLY A 238 5.61 10.43 -28.18
C GLY A 238 6.16 9.26 -27.35
N GLU A 239 5.56 8.92 -26.20
CA GLU A 239 5.90 7.70 -25.46
C GLU A 239 5.28 6.45 -26.13
N PRO A 240 5.86 5.25 -25.94
CA PRO A 240 5.26 4.00 -26.41
C PRO A 240 3.83 3.83 -25.92
N GLY A 241 2.89 3.60 -26.84
CA GLY A 241 1.45 3.49 -26.55
C GLY A 241 0.65 4.77 -26.80
N ASP A 242 1.28 5.94 -27.00
CA ASP A 242 0.59 7.20 -27.34
C ASP A 242 -0.28 7.07 -28.61
N GLU A 243 0.23 6.39 -29.61
CA GLU A 243 -0.46 6.12 -30.88
C GLU A 243 -1.77 5.35 -30.72
N THR A 244 -1.91 4.63 -29.61
CA THR A 244 -3.11 3.83 -29.30
C THR A 244 -4.30 4.66 -28.79
N TRP A 245 -4.10 5.94 -28.54
CA TRP A 245 -5.15 6.85 -28.04
C TRP A 245 -5.94 7.53 -29.17
N GLY A 246 -5.60 7.25 -30.43
CA GLY A 246 -6.39 7.68 -31.57
C GLY A 246 -6.54 9.20 -31.75
N GLY A 247 -5.55 9.97 -31.25
CA GLY A 247 -5.55 11.44 -31.32
C GLY A 247 -6.28 12.10 -30.13
N VAL A 248 -6.72 11.36 -29.11
CA VAL A 248 -7.24 11.96 -27.87
C VAL A 248 -6.14 12.80 -27.24
N PRO A 249 -6.37 14.12 -27.01
CA PRO A 249 -5.39 14.99 -26.37
C PRO A 249 -4.95 14.46 -25.00
N PHE A 250 -3.68 14.67 -24.64
CA PHE A 250 -3.14 14.12 -23.38
C PHE A 250 -3.90 14.60 -22.14
N GLU A 251 -4.32 15.84 -22.14
CA GLU A 251 -5.11 16.47 -21.06
C GLU A 251 -6.54 15.91 -20.91
N GLU A 252 -7.03 15.19 -21.92
CA GLU A 252 -8.33 14.52 -21.88
C GLU A 252 -8.23 13.04 -21.46
N ARG A 253 -7.00 12.48 -21.45
CA ARG A 253 -6.75 11.09 -21.03
C ARG A 253 -6.79 10.99 -19.51
N LYS A 254 -7.58 10.07 -18.97
CA LYS A 254 -7.83 10.02 -17.53
C LYS A 254 -8.05 8.59 -17.02
N HIS A 255 -7.75 8.42 -15.73
CA HIS A 255 -8.23 7.32 -14.88
C HIS A 255 -7.73 5.91 -15.24
N VAL A 256 -6.48 5.77 -15.64
CA VAL A 256 -5.83 4.45 -15.72
C VAL A 256 -5.09 4.20 -14.40
N GLY A 257 -5.85 3.87 -13.36
CA GLY A 257 -5.33 3.72 -11.99
C GLY A 257 -4.77 2.32 -11.71
N THR A 258 -4.02 2.23 -10.62
CA THR A 258 -3.41 0.99 -10.10
C THR A 258 -3.76 0.87 -8.61
N TRP A 259 -4.99 0.47 -8.29
CA TRP A 259 -5.56 0.57 -6.95
C TRP A 259 -5.48 -0.72 -6.12
N MET A 260 -4.73 -1.73 -6.61
CA MET A 260 -4.43 -2.96 -5.88
C MET A 260 -2.92 -3.16 -5.72
N VAL A 261 -2.57 -4.03 -4.77
CA VAL A 261 -1.19 -4.33 -4.40
C VAL A 261 -0.55 -5.20 -5.50
N PRO A 262 0.67 -4.87 -5.97
CA PRO A 262 1.37 -5.66 -6.99
C PRO A 262 2.01 -6.92 -6.43
N SER A 263 2.47 -7.81 -7.33
CA SER A 263 3.39 -8.90 -7.04
C SER A 263 4.80 -8.54 -7.51
N TYR A 264 5.84 -9.16 -6.94
CA TYR A 264 7.23 -8.96 -7.32
C TYR A 264 7.96 -10.28 -7.49
N ASP A 265 8.66 -10.43 -8.60
CA ASP A 265 9.58 -11.55 -8.87
C ASP A 265 11.03 -11.08 -8.71
N PRO A 266 11.71 -11.39 -7.60
CA PRO A 266 13.08 -10.96 -7.39
C PRO A 266 14.08 -11.64 -8.34
N ALA A 267 13.77 -12.82 -8.89
CA ALA A 267 14.65 -13.51 -9.83
C ALA A 267 14.65 -12.86 -11.22
N LEU A 268 13.54 -12.24 -11.62
CA LEU A 268 13.41 -11.50 -12.86
C LEU A 268 13.57 -10.01 -12.67
N ASN A 269 13.58 -9.53 -11.42
CA ASN A 269 13.52 -8.12 -11.03
C ASN A 269 12.31 -7.39 -11.63
N LEU A 270 11.15 -8.07 -11.71
CA LEU A 270 9.93 -7.56 -12.31
C LEU A 270 8.80 -7.41 -11.29
N ILE A 271 8.16 -6.24 -11.33
CA ILE A 271 6.94 -5.93 -10.60
C ILE A 271 5.76 -6.12 -11.56
N TYR A 272 4.73 -6.88 -11.12
CA TYR A 272 3.52 -7.08 -11.93
C TYR A 272 2.37 -6.25 -11.35
N MET A 273 2.05 -5.17 -12.05
CA MET A 273 1.03 -4.20 -11.65
C MET A 273 -0.17 -4.26 -12.58
N GLY A 274 -1.37 -4.29 -12.03
CA GLY A 274 -2.60 -4.24 -12.81
C GLY A 274 -3.13 -2.83 -12.93
N THR A 275 -3.77 -2.52 -14.07
CA THR A 275 -4.39 -1.23 -14.33
C THR A 275 -5.90 -1.34 -14.44
N SER A 276 -6.58 -0.24 -14.08
CA SER A 276 -8.02 -0.08 -14.22
C SER A 276 -8.42 0.43 -15.60
N VAL A 277 -9.72 0.66 -15.77
CA VAL A 277 -10.30 1.29 -16.96
C VAL A 277 -9.87 2.75 -17.10
N THR A 278 -10.03 3.30 -18.30
CA THR A 278 -9.96 4.75 -18.54
C THR A 278 -11.29 5.44 -18.20
N SER A 279 -11.34 6.75 -18.22
CA SER A 279 -12.54 7.58 -18.01
C SER A 279 -12.66 8.64 -19.12
N PRO A 280 -13.87 8.99 -19.57
CA PRO A 280 -15.14 8.40 -19.17
C PRO A 280 -15.37 7.00 -19.72
N ALA A 281 -16.16 6.18 -19.01
CA ALA A 281 -16.73 4.96 -19.53
C ALA A 281 -18.16 5.25 -20.01
N PRO A 282 -18.60 4.73 -21.14
CA PRO A 282 -17.93 3.82 -22.08
C PRO A 282 -16.91 4.50 -22.99
N LYS A 283 -16.02 3.68 -23.51
CA LYS A 283 -14.85 4.08 -24.32
C LYS A 283 -15.16 4.97 -25.52
N PHE A 284 -16.30 4.78 -26.18
CA PHE A 284 -16.69 5.58 -27.35
C PHE A 284 -16.85 7.09 -27.01
N MET A 285 -17.00 7.45 -25.74
CA MET A 285 -17.10 8.85 -25.32
C MET A 285 -15.75 9.57 -25.35
N LEU A 286 -14.64 8.84 -25.30
CA LEU A 286 -13.29 9.40 -25.45
C LEU A 286 -12.89 9.65 -26.90
N GLY A 287 -13.61 9.05 -27.87
CA GLY A 287 -13.13 8.94 -29.25
C GLY A 287 -12.16 7.77 -29.43
N GLY A 288 -11.90 7.37 -30.68
CA GLY A 288 -11.02 6.25 -30.96
C GLY A 288 -11.46 4.93 -30.33
N ALA A 289 -12.77 4.63 -30.32
CA ALA A 289 -13.33 3.42 -29.71
C ALA A 289 -12.75 2.11 -30.26
N ASP A 290 -12.17 2.15 -31.48
CA ASP A 290 -11.45 1.06 -32.14
C ASP A 290 -9.98 0.93 -31.66
N LYS A 291 -9.49 1.85 -30.84
CA LYS A 291 -8.11 1.91 -30.37
C LYS A 291 -7.92 1.20 -29.03
N ALA A 292 -6.69 0.88 -28.71
CA ALA A 292 -6.35 0.15 -27.49
C ALA A 292 -6.38 1.02 -26.22
N HIS A 293 -6.11 2.32 -26.31
CA HIS A 293 -5.98 3.26 -25.20
C HIS A 293 -5.05 2.73 -24.09
N LEU A 294 -3.82 2.34 -24.46
CA LEU A 294 -2.86 1.77 -23.52
C LEU A 294 -2.55 2.76 -22.37
N TYR A 295 -2.42 2.25 -21.13
CA TYR A 295 -2.39 0.85 -20.72
C TYR A 295 -3.62 0.48 -19.89
N HIS A 296 -4.82 0.89 -20.23
CA HIS A 296 -6.00 0.50 -19.47
C HIS A 296 -6.24 -1.02 -19.52
N ASN A 297 -6.86 -1.59 -18.47
CA ASN A 297 -7.21 -3.01 -18.34
C ASN A 297 -6.03 -3.96 -18.64
N SER A 298 -4.85 -3.62 -18.18
CA SER A 298 -3.63 -4.34 -18.50
C SER A 298 -2.94 -4.90 -17.27
N THR A 299 -2.12 -5.90 -17.48
CA THR A 299 -1.00 -6.24 -16.62
C THR A 299 0.25 -5.61 -17.18
N LEU A 300 0.96 -4.85 -16.36
CA LEU A 300 2.28 -4.29 -16.66
C LEU A 300 3.34 -5.09 -15.92
N ALA A 301 4.41 -5.47 -16.61
CA ALA A 301 5.64 -5.92 -15.98
C ALA A 301 6.65 -4.76 -16.02
N LEU A 302 7.00 -4.28 -14.85
CA LEU A 302 7.89 -3.15 -14.66
C LEU A 302 9.24 -3.63 -14.14
N ASP A 303 10.33 -3.17 -14.73
CA ASP A 303 11.64 -3.30 -14.14
C ASP A 303 11.67 -2.58 -12.78
N ALA A 304 12.05 -3.27 -11.72
CA ALA A 304 11.97 -2.73 -10.36
C ALA A 304 13.00 -1.62 -10.09
N ASP A 305 14.07 -1.52 -10.88
CA ASP A 305 15.10 -0.51 -10.71
C ASP A 305 14.81 0.79 -11.45
N THR A 306 14.12 0.69 -12.61
CA THR A 306 13.93 1.82 -13.53
C THR A 306 12.47 2.23 -13.72
N GLY A 307 11.51 1.36 -13.37
CA GLY A 307 10.09 1.55 -13.68
C GLY A 307 9.75 1.45 -15.16
N GLU A 308 10.68 0.98 -16.01
CA GLU A 308 10.40 0.75 -17.42
C GLU A 308 9.46 -0.44 -17.60
N ILE A 309 8.52 -0.31 -18.57
CA ILE A 309 7.60 -1.38 -18.93
C ILE A 309 8.37 -2.38 -19.79
N SER A 310 8.74 -3.53 -19.22
CA SER A 310 9.41 -4.62 -19.94
C SER A 310 8.47 -5.30 -20.92
N TRP A 311 7.22 -5.51 -20.51
CA TRP A 311 6.12 -5.99 -21.34
C TRP A 311 4.78 -5.63 -20.70
N TYR A 312 3.72 -5.73 -21.50
CA TYR A 312 2.34 -5.62 -21.01
C TYR A 312 1.43 -6.63 -21.69
N TYR A 313 0.33 -6.96 -21.03
CA TYR A 313 -0.78 -7.72 -21.60
C TYR A 313 -2.10 -7.00 -21.33
N GLN A 314 -2.78 -6.55 -22.39
CA GLN A 314 -4.10 -5.95 -22.26
C GLN A 314 -5.16 -7.06 -22.23
N HIS A 315 -5.85 -7.19 -21.10
CA HIS A 315 -6.85 -8.24 -20.88
C HIS A 315 -8.16 -7.97 -21.62
N LEU A 316 -8.53 -6.70 -21.69
CA LEU A 316 -9.78 -6.26 -22.29
C LEU A 316 -9.59 -4.90 -22.93
N ASN A 317 -10.06 -4.78 -24.17
CA ASN A 317 -10.05 -3.52 -24.91
C ASN A 317 -11.40 -2.78 -24.80
N ASP A 318 -12.15 -3.01 -23.76
CA ASP A 318 -13.36 -2.29 -23.38
C ASP A 318 -13.24 -1.89 -21.91
N HIS A 319 -14.01 -0.91 -21.46
CA HIS A 319 -13.79 -0.34 -20.15
C HIS A 319 -15.09 -0.03 -19.37
N TRP A 320 -16.11 -0.75 -19.58
CA TRP A 320 -17.37 -0.63 -18.86
C TRP A 320 -17.25 -1.03 -17.36
N ASP A 321 -16.29 -0.43 -16.62
CA ASP A 321 -15.92 -0.79 -15.24
C ASP A 321 -15.45 -2.26 -15.08
N LEU A 322 -14.75 -2.76 -16.08
CA LEU A 322 -14.19 -4.13 -16.08
C LEU A 322 -12.69 -4.11 -15.71
N ASP A 323 -12.36 -3.42 -14.61
CA ASP A 323 -10.99 -3.26 -14.11
C ASP A 323 -10.20 -4.56 -13.99
N HIS A 324 -8.88 -4.46 -14.23
CA HIS A 324 -7.93 -5.57 -14.11
C HIS A 324 -6.78 -5.33 -13.13
N PRO A 325 -6.95 -4.62 -11.99
CA PRO A 325 -5.87 -4.35 -11.06
C PRO A 325 -5.60 -5.46 -10.04
N PHE A 326 -6.41 -6.53 -10.00
CA PHE A 326 -6.40 -7.52 -8.92
C PHE A 326 -5.13 -8.36 -8.86
N GLU A 327 -5.00 -9.16 -7.78
CA GLU A 327 -3.81 -9.92 -7.44
C GLU A 327 -3.38 -10.91 -8.53
N ARG A 328 -2.09 -11.13 -8.61
CA ARG A 328 -1.43 -12.06 -9.51
C ARG A 328 -0.55 -13.00 -8.71
N LEU A 329 -0.89 -14.30 -8.73
CA LEU A 329 -0.08 -15.32 -8.09
C LEU A 329 1.06 -15.72 -9.04
N LEU A 330 2.28 -15.71 -8.52
CA LEU A 330 3.47 -16.09 -9.27
C LEU A 330 3.80 -17.58 -8.96
N VAL A 331 3.91 -18.40 -9.98
CA VAL A 331 4.14 -19.83 -9.83
C VAL A 331 5.15 -20.33 -10.85
N ASP A 332 6.10 -21.14 -10.41
CA ASP A 332 6.99 -21.90 -11.28
C ASP A 332 6.44 -23.33 -11.40
N THR A 333 5.95 -23.69 -12.58
CA THR A 333 5.24 -24.98 -12.75
C THR A 333 5.33 -25.54 -14.16
N ALA A 334 5.14 -26.85 -14.27
CA ALA A 334 4.94 -27.51 -15.56
C ALA A 334 3.54 -27.15 -16.08
N VAL A 335 3.48 -26.45 -17.21
CA VAL A 335 2.22 -25.96 -17.79
C VAL A 335 1.66 -27.01 -18.76
N SER A 336 0.51 -27.59 -18.41
CA SER A 336 -0.19 -28.58 -19.23
C SER A 336 -1.70 -28.34 -19.18
N PRO A 337 -2.22 -27.29 -19.83
CA PRO A 337 -3.64 -27.00 -19.84
C PRO A 337 -4.41 -28.08 -20.59
N ASP A 338 -5.59 -28.45 -20.06
CA ASP A 338 -6.52 -29.32 -20.76
C ASP A 338 -7.24 -28.54 -21.87
N PRO A 339 -7.07 -28.92 -23.15
CA PRO A 339 -7.73 -28.22 -24.26
C PRO A 339 -9.26 -28.21 -24.19
N ALA A 340 -9.85 -29.15 -23.44
CA ALA A 340 -11.30 -29.21 -23.25
C ALA A 340 -11.80 -28.20 -22.20
N ALA A 341 -10.92 -27.79 -21.28
CA ALA A 341 -11.26 -26.89 -20.17
C ALA A 341 -10.80 -25.44 -20.39
N VAL A 342 -9.89 -25.19 -21.32
CA VAL A 342 -9.28 -23.87 -21.55
C VAL A 342 -9.76 -23.30 -22.88
N SER A 343 -10.30 -22.09 -22.87
CA SER A 343 -10.87 -21.44 -24.07
C SER A 343 -9.83 -21.09 -25.13
N TRP A 344 -8.59 -20.85 -24.73
CA TRP A 344 -7.48 -20.55 -25.61
C TRP A 344 -6.14 -20.95 -25.01
N ILE A 345 -5.30 -21.61 -25.79
CA ILE A 345 -3.94 -21.99 -25.42
C ILE A 345 -2.99 -21.41 -26.46
N ASN A 346 -1.95 -20.72 -25.98
CA ASN A 346 -0.93 -20.18 -26.87
C ASN A 346 -0.27 -21.31 -27.67
N PRO A 347 -0.24 -21.24 -29.01
CA PRO A 347 0.34 -22.29 -29.86
C PRO A 347 1.86 -22.48 -29.66
N ARG A 348 2.54 -21.56 -28.99
CA ARG A 348 3.96 -21.68 -28.61
C ARG A 348 4.16 -22.52 -27.34
N LEU A 349 3.10 -22.76 -26.56
CA LEU A 349 3.18 -23.54 -25.34
C LEU A 349 3.48 -25.00 -25.67
N ARG A 350 4.49 -25.55 -24.99
CA ARG A 350 4.81 -26.99 -25.02
C ARG A 350 4.30 -27.60 -23.72
N PRO A 351 3.30 -28.49 -23.79
CA PRO A 351 2.76 -29.13 -22.57
C PRO A 351 3.85 -29.84 -21.76
N GLY A 352 3.85 -29.60 -20.44
CA GLY A 352 4.83 -30.16 -19.51
C GLY A 352 6.12 -29.35 -19.37
N GLU A 353 6.32 -28.32 -20.16
CA GLU A 353 7.45 -27.40 -19.98
C GLU A 353 7.28 -26.60 -18.68
N VAL A 354 8.30 -26.58 -17.82
CA VAL A 354 8.33 -25.74 -16.62
C VAL A 354 8.54 -24.30 -17.04
N ARG A 355 7.62 -23.43 -16.62
CA ARG A 355 7.64 -22.00 -16.90
C ARG A 355 7.41 -21.17 -15.64
N LYS A 356 7.96 -20.00 -15.64
CA LYS A 356 7.60 -18.93 -14.70
C LYS A 356 6.29 -18.34 -15.16
N VAL A 357 5.19 -18.63 -14.47
CA VAL A 357 3.87 -18.09 -14.84
C VAL A 357 3.29 -17.23 -13.74
N MET A 358 2.42 -16.30 -14.13
CA MET A 358 1.48 -15.68 -13.22
C MET A 358 0.06 -16.15 -13.58
N THR A 359 -0.76 -16.37 -12.57
CA THR A 359 -2.13 -16.82 -12.75
C THR A 359 -3.10 -16.10 -11.81
N GLY A 360 -4.38 -16.09 -12.16
CA GLY A 360 -5.41 -15.50 -11.34
C GLY A 360 -6.58 -14.95 -12.16
N ILE A 361 -7.47 -14.27 -11.46
CA ILE A 361 -8.58 -13.51 -12.06
C ILE A 361 -8.21 -12.02 -11.93
N PRO A 362 -7.49 -11.45 -12.88
CA PRO A 362 -6.94 -10.10 -12.73
C PRO A 362 -7.98 -8.98 -12.85
N GLY A 363 -9.24 -9.33 -13.16
CA GLY A 363 -10.29 -8.36 -13.40
C GLY A 363 -11.69 -8.87 -13.12
N LYS A 364 -12.69 -8.02 -13.40
CA LYS A 364 -14.12 -8.27 -13.12
C LYS A 364 -14.81 -9.17 -14.19
N THR A 365 -14.06 -9.74 -15.12
CA THR A 365 -14.60 -10.59 -16.20
C THR A 365 -14.88 -12.03 -15.76
N GLY A 366 -14.32 -12.46 -14.62
CA GLY A 366 -14.42 -13.84 -14.15
C GLY A 366 -13.58 -14.84 -14.93
N LEU A 367 -12.67 -14.37 -15.79
CA LEU A 367 -11.75 -15.21 -16.56
C LEU A 367 -10.46 -15.43 -15.78
N VAL A 368 -10.00 -16.67 -15.73
CA VAL A 368 -8.67 -17.03 -15.24
C VAL A 368 -7.67 -16.86 -16.38
N TYR A 369 -6.63 -16.07 -16.13
CA TYR A 369 -5.52 -15.90 -17.06
C TYR A 369 -4.29 -16.62 -16.50
N THR A 370 -3.50 -17.19 -17.39
CA THR A 370 -2.15 -17.69 -17.08
C THR A 370 -1.20 -17.12 -18.11
N LEU A 371 -0.30 -16.25 -17.69
CA LEU A 371 0.67 -15.54 -18.53
C LEU A 371 2.08 -16.00 -18.16
N ASP A 372 2.95 -16.04 -19.17
CA ASP A 372 4.39 -16.21 -18.95
C ASP A 372 4.96 -14.92 -18.33
N ARG A 373 5.68 -15.04 -17.19
CA ARG A 373 6.17 -13.88 -16.45
C ARG A 373 7.33 -13.14 -17.13
N GLU A 374 8.04 -13.81 -18.02
CA GLU A 374 9.17 -13.23 -18.74
C GLU A 374 8.72 -12.44 -19.96
N THR A 375 7.59 -12.84 -20.57
CA THR A 375 7.23 -12.34 -21.90
C THR A 375 5.78 -11.85 -22.04
N GLY A 376 4.94 -12.05 -21.03
CA GLY A 376 3.51 -11.73 -21.09
C GLY A 376 2.71 -12.67 -21.97
#